data_a00313d8274f1511962d3d178b4879e7
#
_entry.id   a00313d8274f1511962d3d178b4879e7
#
_cell.length_a   1.000
_cell.length_b   1.000
_cell.length_c   1.000
_cell.angle_alpha   90.00
_cell.angle_beta   90.00
_cell.angle_gamma   90.00
#
_symmetry.space_group_name_H-M   'P 1'
#
loop_
_entity.id
_entity.type
_entity.pdbx_description
1 polymer ?
#
loop_
_entity_poly.entity_id
_entity_poly.type
_entity_poly.pdbx_seq_one_letter_code
_entity_poly.pdbx_strand_id
1 'polypeptide(L)'
;MTGEMMLKSKFARAAAMASGVAAMVVATASPAFATNKTVDIGYGYGTFIDDGDLFKVCDTQKDGKGVYGAVFYNSYFTTSGYKRVMTVSDGGDAGCDQKGYDIGNSGTYTFVVCWGFYPTSPFMTASMGYPCSHTGEFNE
;
A
#
# COMPACT_ATOMS: atom_id res chain seq x y z
N MET A 1 5.70 17.84 94.34
CA MET A 1 4.29 18.03 94.07
C MET A 1 4.21 18.51 92.67
N THR A 2 3.89 17.60 91.78
CA THR A 2 2.71 17.49 90.94
C THR A 2 2.53 18.60 89.91
N GLY A 3 2.57 18.27 88.70
CA GLY A 3 2.17 19.10 87.60
C GLY A 3 2.52 18.49 86.22
N GLU A 4 1.92 17.32 85.93
CA GLU A 4 1.96 16.81 84.59
C GLU A 4 1.17 17.73 83.60
N MET A 5 1.80 18.25 82.60
CA MET A 5 1.09 18.80 81.48
C MET A 5 1.34 17.93 80.24
N MET A 6 0.36 17.16 79.97
CA MET A 6 0.25 16.40 78.73
C MET A 6 0.15 17.35 77.53
N LEU A 7 1.19 17.40 76.74
CA LEU A 7 1.12 18.05 75.43
C LEU A 7 0.72 17.02 74.40
N LYS A 8 -0.58 17.02 74.09
CA LYS A 8 -1.11 16.19 72.99
C LYS A 8 -0.71 16.79 71.67
N SER A 9 0.37 16.30 71.10
CA SER A 9 0.77 16.58 69.74
C SER A 9 -0.15 15.87 68.78
N LYS A 10 -1.01 16.64 68.11
CA LYS A 10 -1.85 16.12 67.00
C LYS A 10 -0.99 16.13 65.76
N PHE A 11 -0.41 14.99 65.42
CA PHE A 11 0.17 14.79 64.11
C PHE A 11 -0.95 14.68 63.07
N ALA A 12 -1.16 15.75 62.36
CA ALA A 12 -1.95 15.76 61.16
C ALA A 12 -1.18 15.00 60.05
N ARG A 13 -1.60 13.81 59.75
CA ARG A 13 -1.11 13.06 58.58
C ARG A 13 -1.72 13.67 57.33
N ALA A 14 -0.97 14.50 56.64
CA ALA A 14 -1.26 14.89 55.30
C ALA A 14 -0.91 13.72 54.37
N ALA A 15 -1.90 12.93 53.96
CA ALA A 15 -1.77 11.95 52.91
C ALA A 15 -1.76 12.71 51.56
N ALA A 16 -0.59 12.91 51.02
CA ALA A 16 -0.44 13.40 49.64
C ALA A 16 -0.78 12.24 48.71
N MET A 17 -1.99 12.23 48.19
CA MET A 17 -2.35 11.36 47.09
C MET A 17 -1.69 11.89 45.83
N ALA A 18 -0.57 11.33 45.45
CA ALA A 18 0.01 11.49 44.13
C ALA A 18 -0.84 10.75 43.12
N SER A 19 -1.80 11.45 42.52
CA SER A 19 -2.56 10.95 41.38
C SER A 19 -1.63 10.88 40.18
N GLY A 20 -1.03 9.72 39.98
CA GLY A 20 -0.29 9.41 38.76
C GLY A 20 -1.28 9.34 37.61
N VAL A 21 -1.40 10.41 36.83
CA VAL A 21 -2.07 10.37 35.55
C VAL A 21 -1.17 9.59 34.60
N ALA A 22 -1.41 8.30 34.50
CA ALA A 22 -0.86 7.51 33.41
C ALA A 22 -1.53 8.00 32.12
N ALA A 23 -0.85 8.92 31.42
CA ALA A 23 -1.22 9.26 30.06
C ALA A 23 -1.01 8.02 29.21
N MET A 24 -2.10 7.25 28.99
CA MET A 24 -2.13 6.26 27.94
C MET A 24 -2.00 7.00 26.61
N VAL A 25 -0.79 7.06 26.08
CA VAL A 25 -0.57 7.37 24.67
C VAL A 25 -1.15 6.22 23.89
N VAL A 26 -2.44 6.31 23.58
CA VAL A 26 -3.04 5.48 22.54
C VAL A 26 -2.38 5.94 21.26
N ALA A 27 -1.28 5.27 20.89
CA ALA A 27 -0.77 5.34 19.53
C ALA A 27 -1.91 4.83 18.64
N THR A 28 -2.70 5.76 18.10
CA THR A 28 -3.58 5.46 16.99
C THR A 28 -2.65 5.15 15.83
N ALA A 29 -2.28 3.85 15.70
CA ALA A 29 -1.77 3.36 14.45
C ALA A 29 -2.87 3.72 13.44
N SER A 30 -2.66 4.79 12.69
CA SER A 30 -3.49 5.05 11.53
C SER A 30 -3.42 3.77 10.70
N PRO A 31 -4.55 3.10 10.41
CA PRO A 31 -4.49 1.99 9.48
C PRO A 31 -3.82 2.57 8.23
N ALA A 32 -2.72 1.98 7.81
CA ALA A 32 -2.18 2.25 6.50
C ALA A 32 -3.30 1.86 5.55
N PHE A 33 -4.06 2.84 5.08
CA PHE A 33 -5.05 2.59 4.06
C PHE A 33 -4.27 2.26 2.80
N ALA A 34 -4.16 1.00 2.59
CA ALA A 34 -3.82 0.41 1.34
C ALA A 34 -4.56 1.18 0.24
N THR A 35 -3.83 1.76 -0.66
CA THR A 35 -4.40 2.64 -1.68
C THR A 35 -4.40 1.94 -3.00
N ASN A 36 -5.60 1.55 -3.46
CA ASN A 36 -5.76 1.06 -4.82
C ASN A 36 -5.18 2.06 -5.82
N LYS A 37 -4.46 1.55 -6.81
CA LYS A 37 -3.85 2.35 -7.87
C LYS A 37 -4.47 1.98 -9.20
N THR A 38 -4.99 2.96 -9.91
CA THR A 38 -5.58 2.77 -11.23
C THR A 38 -4.80 3.56 -12.28
N VAL A 39 -4.56 2.94 -13.42
CA VAL A 39 -3.98 3.56 -14.61
C VAL A 39 -4.91 3.38 -15.79
N ASP A 40 -5.14 4.45 -16.52
CA ASP A 40 -5.95 4.50 -17.74
C ASP A 40 -5.02 4.62 -18.96
N ILE A 41 -5.33 3.88 -20.02
CA ILE A 41 -4.59 3.91 -21.28
C ILE A 41 -5.46 4.35 -22.48
N GLY A 42 -6.70 4.80 -22.21
CA GLY A 42 -7.67 5.22 -23.23
C GLY A 42 -8.38 4.09 -23.96
N TYR A 43 -7.79 2.92 -24.03
CA TYR A 43 -8.37 1.69 -24.60
C TYR A 43 -8.89 0.73 -23.54
N GLY A 44 -8.58 1.01 -22.31
CA GLY A 44 -8.90 0.25 -21.11
C GLY A 44 -8.11 0.77 -19.92
N TYR A 45 -8.10 0.02 -18.86
CA TYR A 45 -7.42 0.42 -17.63
C TYR A 45 -6.90 -0.78 -16.84
N GLY A 46 -5.96 -0.52 -15.96
CA GLY A 46 -5.51 -1.49 -14.96
C GLY A 46 -5.67 -0.94 -13.55
N THR A 47 -5.98 -1.81 -12.62
CA THR A 47 -6.10 -1.46 -11.20
C THR A 47 -5.32 -2.44 -10.34
N PHE A 48 -4.43 -1.94 -9.50
CA PHE A 48 -3.92 -2.66 -8.35
C PHE A 48 -4.92 -2.47 -7.21
N ILE A 49 -5.42 -3.57 -6.66
CA ILE A 49 -6.32 -3.64 -5.53
C ILE A 49 -5.50 -4.20 -4.37
N ASP A 50 -5.17 -3.35 -3.44
CA ASP A 50 -4.26 -3.63 -2.35
C ASP A 50 -4.84 -4.65 -1.35
N ASP A 51 -6.15 -4.62 -1.09
CA ASP A 51 -6.81 -5.68 -0.32
C ASP A 51 -6.83 -6.99 -1.12
N GLY A 52 -5.87 -7.86 -0.82
CA GLY A 52 -5.69 -9.16 -1.45
C GLY A 52 -4.73 -9.18 -2.63
N ASP A 53 -3.96 -8.11 -2.87
CA ASP A 53 -2.89 -8.05 -3.89
C ASP A 53 -3.36 -8.48 -5.28
N LEU A 54 -4.49 -7.92 -5.71
CA LEU A 54 -5.10 -8.25 -6.98
C LEU A 54 -4.73 -7.23 -8.05
N PHE A 55 -4.30 -7.72 -9.19
CA PHE A 55 -4.00 -6.93 -10.39
C PHE A 55 -5.07 -7.21 -11.43
N LYS A 56 -5.90 -6.22 -11.70
CA LYS A 56 -7.01 -6.29 -12.63
C LYS A 56 -6.70 -5.47 -13.87
N VAL A 57 -7.02 -6.00 -15.04
CA VAL A 57 -7.05 -5.28 -16.32
C VAL A 57 -8.42 -5.36 -16.95
N CYS A 58 -8.85 -4.27 -17.55
CA CYS A 58 -10.13 -4.18 -18.23
C CYS A 58 -9.93 -3.60 -19.62
N ASP A 59 -10.46 -4.29 -20.62
CA ASP A 59 -10.59 -3.78 -21.98
C ASP A 59 -11.95 -3.09 -22.12
N THR A 60 -11.96 -1.88 -22.64
CA THR A 60 -13.18 -1.11 -22.89
C THR A 60 -13.56 -1.07 -24.37
N GLN A 61 -12.76 -1.69 -25.23
CA GLN A 61 -12.92 -1.72 -26.67
C GLN A 61 -13.23 -3.14 -27.16
N LYS A 62 -14.00 -3.26 -28.23
CA LYS A 62 -14.24 -4.51 -28.94
C LYS A 62 -13.52 -4.45 -30.30
N ASP A 63 -12.20 -4.40 -30.25
CA ASP A 63 -11.38 -4.19 -31.44
C ASP A 63 -10.46 -5.38 -31.79
N GLY A 64 -10.61 -6.48 -31.04
CA GLY A 64 -9.79 -7.69 -31.21
C GLY A 64 -8.38 -7.59 -30.61
N LYS A 65 -8.08 -6.51 -29.88
CA LYS A 65 -6.83 -6.34 -29.14
C LYS A 65 -7.11 -6.19 -27.65
N GLY A 66 -6.45 -6.99 -26.84
CA GLY A 66 -6.66 -7.01 -25.41
C GLY A 66 -5.85 -5.95 -24.66
N VAL A 67 -6.17 -5.78 -23.39
CA VAL A 67 -5.41 -5.02 -22.42
C VAL A 67 -4.52 -5.98 -21.63
N TYR A 68 -3.23 -5.65 -21.53
CA TYR A 68 -2.20 -6.50 -20.96
C TYR A 68 -1.51 -5.77 -19.84
N GLY A 69 -1.39 -6.41 -18.68
CA GLY A 69 -0.69 -5.91 -17.51
C GLY A 69 0.54 -6.74 -17.18
N ALA A 70 1.55 -6.09 -16.63
CA ALA A 70 2.70 -6.76 -16.03
C ALA A 70 3.13 -6.05 -14.77
N VAL A 71 3.52 -6.83 -13.76
CA VAL A 71 4.12 -6.33 -12.53
C VAL A 71 5.61 -6.51 -12.59
N PHE A 72 6.33 -5.45 -12.32
CA PHE A 72 7.77 -5.41 -12.23
C PHE A 72 8.20 -5.16 -10.79
N TYR A 73 9.16 -5.92 -10.32
CA TYR A 73 9.74 -5.84 -9.00
C TYR A 73 11.17 -5.36 -9.05
N ASN A 74 11.53 -4.43 -8.18
CA ASN A 74 12.88 -3.91 -7.98
C ASN A 74 13.28 -4.09 -6.51
N SER A 75 14.22 -5.00 -6.25
CA SER A 75 14.66 -5.31 -4.88
C SER A 75 15.52 -4.19 -4.29
N TYR A 76 15.32 -3.87 -3.03
CA TYR A 76 16.22 -2.98 -2.28
C TYR A 76 17.61 -3.59 -2.01
N PHE A 77 17.73 -4.91 -2.10
CA PHE A 77 18.94 -5.64 -1.72
C PHE A 77 19.82 -6.04 -2.89
N THR A 78 19.38 -5.82 -4.12
CA THR A 78 20.12 -6.20 -5.32
C THR A 78 20.18 -5.06 -6.32
N THR A 79 21.27 -5.01 -7.09
CA THR A 79 21.43 -4.03 -8.18
C THR A 79 20.97 -4.58 -9.54
N SER A 80 20.29 -5.71 -9.56
CA SER A 80 19.89 -6.38 -10.80
C SER A 80 18.79 -5.68 -11.59
N GLY A 81 18.24 -4.59 -11.04
CA GLY A 81 17.18 -3.82 -11.67
C GLY A 81 15.81 -4.51 -11.60
N TYR A 82 14.89 -4.04 -12.43
CA TYR A 82 13.52 -4.54 -12.45
C TYR A 82 13.41 -5.93 -13.06
N LYS A 83 12.65 -6.78 -12.40
CA LYS A 83 12.28 -8.12 -12.88
C LYS A 83 10.77 -8.20 -13.06
N ARG A 84 10.29 -8.65 -14.22
CA ARG A 84 8.88 -8.95 -14.41
C ARG A 84 8.51 -10.20 -13.60
N VAL A 85 7.58 -10.07 -12.66
CA VAL A 85 7.20 -11.14 -11.71
C VAL A 85 5.81 -11.70 -11.97
N MET A 86 4.94 -10.94 -12.66
CA MET A 86 3.58 -11.40 -12.96
C MET A 86 3.06 -10.73 -14.23
N THR A 87 2.15 -11.41 -14.93
CA THR A 87 1.38 -10.88 -16.06
C THR A 87 -0.09 -11.22 -15.91
N VAL A 88 -0.94 -10.33 -16.38
CA VAL A 88 -2.39 -10.50 -16.49
C VAL A 88 -2.86 -9.94 -17.82
N SER A 89 -3.88 -10.51 -18.42
CA SER A 89 -4.46 -9.98 -19.66
C SER A 89 -5.95 -10.21 -19.69
N ASP A 90 -6.66 -9.23 -20.19
CA ASP A 90 -8.02 -9.36 -20.67
C ASP A 90 -7.97 -9.55 -22.20
N GLY A 91 -8.75 -10.49 -22.70
CA GLY A 91 -8.77 -10.82 -24.12
C GLY A 91 -9.26 -9.68 -25.02
N GLY A 92 -9.37 -9.92 -26.33
CA GLY A 92 -9.73 -8.89 -27.32
C GLY A 92 -11.19 -8.41 -27.31
N ASP A 93 -12.02 -8.87 -26.39
CA ASP A 93 -13.40 -8.44 -26.20
C ASP A 93 -13.51 -7.58 -24.94
N ALA A 94 -14.46 -6.63 -24.91
CA ALA A 94 -14.68 -5.80 -23.73
C ALA A 94 -15.00 -6.66 -22.50
N GLY A 95 -14.23 -6.45 -21.43
CA GLY A 95 -14.32 -7.21 -20.18
C GLY A 95 -13.21 -6.89 -19.23
N CYS A 96 -13.07 -7.72 -18.21
CA CYS A 96 -12.00 -7.59 -17.21
C CYS A 96 -11.50 -8.96 -16.81
N ASP A 97 -10.19 -9.06 -16.57
CA ASP A 97 -9.54 -10.21 -15.95
C ASP A 97 -8.65 -9.76 -14.79
N GLN A 98 -8.39 -10.64 -13.83
CA GLN A 98 -7.59 -10.32 -12.65
C GLN A 98 -6.74 -11.49 -12.21
N LYS A 99 -5.61 -11.18 -11.56
CA LYS A 99 -4.69 -12.16 -11.02
C LYS A 99 -4.07 -11.65 -9.71
N GLY A 100 -3.95 -12.52 -8.72
CA GLY A 100 -3.25 -12.25 -7.48
C GLY A 100 -1.74 -12.41 -7.62
N TYR A 101 -1.00 -11.57 -6.91
CA TYR A 101 0.44 -11.70 -6.71
C TYR A 101 0.79 -11.02 -5.39
N ASP A 102 1.26 -11.80 -4.43
CA ASP A 102 1.66 -11.34 -3.10
C ASP A 102 2.81 -10.34 -3.21
N ILE A 103 2.53 -9.07 -2.92
CA ILE A 103 3.54 -8.03 -2.86
C ILE A 103 4.08 -7.94 -1.44
N GLY A 104 5.31 -7.51 -1.30
CA GLY A 104 5.96 -7.37 -0.01
C GLY A 104 6.73 -6.07 0.08
N ASN A 105 7.38 -5.85 1.20
CA ASN A 105 8.11 -4.63 1.52
C ASN A 105 9.64 -4.73 1.33
N SER A 106 10.12 -5.75 0.60
CA SER A 106 11.56 -5.95 0.33
C SER A 106 12.07 -5.21 -0.92
N GLY A 107 11.23 -4.44 -1.56
CA GLY A 107 11.52 -3.66 -2.76
C GLY A 107 10.33 -2.84 -3.19
N THR A 108 10.37 -2.33 -4.40
CA THR A 108 9.27 -1.61 -5.03
C THR A 108 8.67 -2.40 -6.18
N TYR A 109 7.39 -2.18 -6.42
CA TYR A 109 6.65 -2.76 -7.51
C TYR A 109 6.12 -1.67 -8.44
N THR A 110 6.03 -1.97 -9.72
CA THR A 110 5.40 -1.11 -10.73
C THR A 110 4.45 -1.95 -11.56
N PHE A 111 3.20 -1.56 -11.60
CA PHE A 111 2.22 -2.19 -12.49
C PHE A 111 2.10 -1.38 -13.77
N VAL A 112 2.42 -1.99 -14.90
CA VAL A 112 2.37 -1.40 -16.23
C VAL A 112 1.24 -2.05 -17.01
N VAL A 113 0.47 -1.23 -17.71
CA VAL A 113 -0.67 -1.67 -18.52
C VAL A 113 -0.48 -1.16 -19.93
N CYS A 114 -0.62 -2.05 -20.91
CA CYS A 114 -0.47 -1.76 -22.33
C CYS A 114 -1.67 -2.30 -23.13
N TRP A 115 -1.96 -1.67 -24.25
CA TRP A 115 -2.92 -2.16 -25.21
C TRP A 115 -2.23 -2.96 -26.32
N GLY A 116 -2.71 -4.17 -26.60
CA GLY A 116 -2.29 -5.01 -27.69
C GLY A 116 -1.06 -5.91 -27.46
N PHE A 117 -0.32 -5.73 -26.37
CA PHE A 117 0.86 -6.55 -26.06
C PHE A 117 1.24 -6.48 -24.58
N TYR A 118 2.00 -7.48 -24.12
CA TYR A 118 2.54 -7.47 -22.75
C TYR A 118 3.65 -6.46 -22.56
N PRO A 119 3.64 -5.66 -21.48
CA PRO A 119 4.75 -4.79 -21.12
C PRO A 119 6.05 -5.57 -20.94
N THR A 120 7.14 -5.04 -21.47
CA THR A 120 8.49 -5.62 -21.36
C THR A 120 9.42 -4.82 -20.43
N SER A 121 9.01 -3.61 -20.04
CA SER A 121 9.76 -2.72 -19.15
C SER A 121 8.79 -1.96 -18.24
N PRO A 122 9.21 -1.60 -17.00
CA PRO A 122 8.41 -0.79 -16.08
C PRO A 122 8.26 0.68 -16.53
N PHE A 123 9.03 1.11 -17.52
CA PHE A 123 9.08 2.51 -17.98
C PHE A 123 8.29 2.77 -19.27
N MET A 124 7.55 1.78 -19.76
CA MET A 124 6.77 1.95 -21.01
C MET A 124 5.58 2.90 -20.77
N THR A 125 5.56 3.99 -21.52
CA THR A 125 4.55 5.03 -21.43
C THR A 125 4.16 5.58 -22.80
N ALA A 126 3.04 6.31 -22.86
CA ALA A 126 2.59 6.99 -24.07
C ALA A 126 3.61 8.03 -24.58
N SER A 127 4.34 8.69 -23.68
CA SER A 127 5.41 9.65 -24.04
C SER A 127 6.60 9.00 -24.76
N MET A 128 6.76 7.69 -24.62
CA MET A 128 7.77 6.90 -25.34
C MET A 128 7.21 6.25 -26.62
N GLY A 129 5.98 6.60 -27.04
CA GLY A 129 5.32 6.07 -28.23
C GLY A 129 4.65 4.70 -28.03
N TYR A 130 4.50 4.24 -26.79
CA TYR A 130 3.79 3.01 -26.47
C TYR A 130 2.37 3.31 -25.97
N PRO A 131 1.34 2.53 -26.36
CA PRO A 131 0.00 2.65 -25.78
C PRO A 131 -0.03 2.02 -24.36
N CYS A 132 0.75 2.57 -23.46
CA CYS A 132 1.00 2.07 -22.11
C CYS A 132 0.95 3.19 -21.07
N SER A 133 0.63 2.80 -19.83
CA SER A 133 0.77 3.63 -18.64
C SER A 133 1.15 2.77 -17.44
N HIS A 134 1.56 3.38 -16.33
CA HIS A 134 1.99 2.67 -15.13
C HIS A 134 1.55 3.37 -13.85
N THR A 135 1.48 2.61 -12.76
CA THR A 135 1.06 3.10 -11.43
C THR A 135 2.07 4.04 -10.74
N GLY A 136 3.29 4.13 -11.22
CA GLY A 136 4.43 4.52 -10.39
C GLY A 136 4.85 3.36 -9.48
N GLU A 137 5.87 3.60 -8.67
CA GLU A 137 6.35 2.62 -7.70
C GLU A 137 5.43 2.56 -6.47
N PHE A 138 5.29 1.35 -5.90
CA PHE A 138 4.57 1.09 -4.66
C PHE A 138 5.14 -0.15 -3.96
N ASN A 139 4.78 -0.33 -2.70
CA ASN A 139 5.04 -1.50 -1.85
C ASN A 139 3.95 -1.58 -0.78
N GLU A 140 3.91 -2.65 -0.01
CA GLU A 140 3.15 -2.72 1.24
C GLU A 140 3.75 -1.86 2.35
#